data_6a0776b0949d936e57edaaf81740082d
#
_entry.id   6a0776b0949d936e57edaaf81740082d
#
_cell.length_a   1.000
_cell.length_b   1.000
_cell.length_c   1.000
_cell.angle_alpha   90.00
_cell.angle_beta   90.00
_cell.angle_gamma   90.00
#
_symmetry.space_group_name_H-M   'P 1'
#
loop_
_entity.id
_entity.type
_entity.pdbx_description
1 polymer ?
#
loop_
_entity_poly.entity_id
_entity_poly.type
_entity_poly.pdbx_seq_one_letter_code
_entity_poly.pdbx_strand_id
1 'polypeptide(L)'
;VHSFLRMGQWIGGDRDGNPNVSAQTLEYALRRQAEVALRHYLTEVHYLGGELSVSAMLADCSPDMQALAESSPDTNVHRMDEPYRRALTGVYARLAATLQELTGTEAARHAVAPQNPYRNAQEFAAELRTIETSLKTNHGSALVAQRLQPLLRAVDVFGFHLATVDLRQSSDKHEEVVAELLATAGIESNYSALDELAKRNLLMGLLGDARALTVHGVHYSEHTQKELAIFAMAKVMRESFGADAIRHYIISHTETVSDLLEVLLLQKEVGLLRGILNGPRLATGNASTQGLRNP
;
A
#
# COMPACT_ATOMS: atom_id res chain seq x y z
N VAL A 1 8.22 11.22 -18.89
CA VAL A 1 7.02 11.94 -18.41
C VAL A 1 6.69 11.37 -17.06
N HIS A 2 6.69 12.19 -16.00
CA HIS A 2 6.29 11.74 -14.66
C HIS A 2 4.79 11.45 -14.63
N SER A 3 4.39 10.40 -13.92
CA SER A 3 2.97 10.11 -13.69
C SER A 3 2.38 11.20 -12.80
N PHE A 4 1.29 11.82 -13.25
CA PHE A 4 0.53 12.82 -12.49
C PHE A 4 -0.81 12.28 -11.99
N LEU A 5 -1.24 11.11 -12.50
CA LEU A 5 -2.50 10.48 -12.12
C LEU A 5 -2.30 9.58 -10.89
N ARG A 6 -3.17 9.75 -9.90
CA ARG A 6 -3.31 8.83 -8.77
C ARG A 6 -4.78 8.56 -8.55
N MET A 7 -5.12 7.30 -8.43
CA MET A 7 -6.49 6.87 -8.16
C MET A 7 -6.71 6.76 -6.66
N GLY A 8 -7.81 7.31 -6.16
CA GLY A 8 -8.27 7.18 -4.78
C GLY A 8 -9.72 6.72 -4.73
N GLN A 9 -10.10 6.06 -3.64
CA GLN A 9 -11.45 5.55 -3.43
C GLN A 9 -11.72 5.29 -1.95
N TRP A 10 -12.98 5.05 -1.57
CA TRP A 10 -13.42 4.90 -0.18
C TRP A 10 -13.93 3.49 0.16
N ILE A 11 -13.94 2.57 -0.80
CA ILE A 11 -14.47 1.21 -0.61
C ILE A 11 -13.63 0.48 0.45
N GLY A 12 -14.26 0.08 1.54
CA GLY A 12 -13.61 -0.56 2.68
C GLY A 12 -12.93 0.40 3.67
N GLY A 13 -12.91 1.72 3.39
CA GLY A 13 -12.30 2.73 4.26
C GLY A 13 -13.29 3.70 4.91
N ASP A 14 -14.49 3.88 4.34
CA ASP A 14 -15.49 4.82 4.82
C ASP A 14 -16.40 4.19 5.88
N ARG A 15 -16.27 4.66 7.12
CA ARG A 15 -17.06 4.23 8.28
C ARG A 15 -18.10 5.25 8.71
N ASP A 16 -18.06 6.46 8.14
CA ASP A 16 -18.99 7.53 8.49
C ASP A 16 -20.41 7.13 8.10
N GLY A 17 -21.25 6.93 9.10
CA GLY A 17 -22.63 6.42 8.93
C GLY A 17 -22.74 4.96 8.48
N ASN A 18 -21.65 4.21 8.40
CA ASN A 18 -21.65 2.79 7.98
C ASN A 18 -20.97 1.86 9.00
N PRO A 19 -21.74 1.27 9.94
CA PRO A 19 -21.20 0.40 10.98
C PRO A 19 -20.67 -0.94 10.46
N ASN A 20 -20.92 -1.30 9.20
CA ASN A 20 -20.52 -2.58 8.60
C ASN A 20 -19.08 -2.56 8.06
N VAL A 21 -18.45 -1.40 7.96
CA VAL A 21 -17.05 -1.29 7.57
C VAL A 21 -16.16 -1.57 8.77
N SER A 22 -15.43 -2.65 8.71
CA SER A 22 -14.55 -3.17 9.77
C SER A 22 -13.10 -3.28 9.27
N ALA A 23 -12.18 -3.63 10.17
CA ALA A 23 -10.80 -3.96 9.82
C ALA A 23 -10.73 -5.07 8.74
N GLN A 24 -11.57 -6.09 8.85
CA GLN A 24 -11.66 -7.18 7.88
C GLN A 24 -12.19 -6.70 6.53
N THR A 25 -13.13 -5.75 6.51
CA THR A 25 -13.63 -5.13 5.28
C THR A 25 -12.54 -4.36 4.56
N LEU A 26 -11.72 -3.61 5.30
CA LEU A 26 -10.56 -2.87 4.77
C LEU A 26 -9.51 -3.84 4.18
N GLU A 27 -9.16 -4.88 4.93
CA GLU A 27 -8.24 -5.92 4.46
C GLU A 27 -8.75 -6.59 3.18
N TYR A 28 -10.01 -7.01 3.16
CA TYR A 28 -10.62 -7.65 2.01
C TYR A 28 -10.60 -6.73 0.77
N ALA A 29 -10.97 -5.46 0.93
CA ALA A 29 -10.98 -4.50 -0.16
C ALA A 29 -9.58 -4.32 -0.78
N LEU A 30 -8.54 -4.17 0.03
CA LEU A 30 -7.17 -4.01 -0.45
C LEU A 30 -6.62 -5.28 -1.09
N ARG A 31 -6.89 -6.48 -0.51
CA ARG A 31 -6.50 -7.75 -1.13
C ARG A 31 -7.15 -7.94 -2.50
N ARG A 32 -8.44 -7.60 -2.66
CA ARG A 32 -9.15 -7.69 -3.95
C ARG A 32 -8.60 -6.72 -4.99
N GLN A 33 -8.24 -5.51 -4.60
CA GLN A 33 -7.60 -4.54 -5.47
C GLN A 33 -6.22 -5.02 -5.93
N ALA A 34 -5.41 -5.51 -4.99
CA ALA A 34 -4.10 -6.07 -5.30
C ALA A 34 -4.20 -7.27 -6.26
N GLU A 35 -5.18 -8.13 -6.06
CA GLU A 35 -5.44 -9.25 -6.98
C GLU A 35 -5.70 -8.77 -8.41
N VAL A 36 -6.48 -7.72 -8.59
CA VAL A 36 -6.76 -7.15 -9.93
C VAL A 36 -5.47 -6.61 -10.57
N ALA A 37 -4.69 -5.83 -9.84
CA ALA A 37 -3.44 -5.25 -10.34
C ALA A 37 -2.43 -6.36 -10.71
N LEU A 38 -2.18 -7.31 -9.80
CA LEU A 38 -1.20 -8.38 -10.00
C LEU A 38 -1.61 -9.34 -11.12
N ARG A 39 -2.91 -9.66 -11.28
CA ARG A 39 -3.39 -10.47 -12.41
C ARG A 39 -3.20 -9.76 -13.75
N HIS A 40 -3.39 -8.44 -13.78
CA HIS A 40 -3.07 -7.65 -14.96
C HIS A 40 -1.57 -7.73 -15.28
N TYR A 41 -0.69 -7.52 -14.30
CA TYR A 41 0.76 -7.60 -14.51
C TYR A 41 1.21 -8.99 -14.95
N LEU A 42 0.69 -10.05 -14.36
CA LEU A 42 0.95 -11.42 -14.80
C LEU A 42 0.56 -11.66 -16.26
N THR A 43 -0.58 -11.12 -16.67
CA THR A 43 -1.06 -11.21 -18.05
C THR A 43 -0.11 -10.48 -19.03
N GLU A 44 0.27 -9.24 -18.68
CA GLU A 44 1.17 -8.43 -19.51
C GLU A 44 2.58 -9.04 -19.59
N VAL A 45 3.14 -9.53 -18.50
CA VAL A 45 4.44 -10.21 -18.45
C VAL A 45 4.42 -11.49 -19.28
N HIS A 46 3.31 -12.25 -19.23
CA HIS A 46 3.17 -13.43 -20.06
C HIS A 46 3.21 -13.11 -21.56
N TYR A 47 2.50 -12.07 -22.00
CA TYR A 47 2.52 -11.65 -23.40
C TYR A 47 3.90 -11.11 -23.81
N LEU A 48 4.55 -10.31 -22.94
CA LEU A 48 5.91 -9.86 -23.15
C LEU A 48 6.88 -11.03 -23.37
N GLY A 49 6.73 -12.12 -22.60
CA GLY A 49 7.55 -13.32 -22.76
C GLY A 49 7.43 -13.97 -24.16
N GLY A 50 6.25 -13.85 -24.79
CA GLY A 50 6.06 -14.28 -26.17
C GLY A 50 6.62 -13.30 -27.21
N GLU A 51 6.42 -11.99 -26.98
CA GLU A 51 6.85 -10.91 -27.88
C GLU A 51 8.38 -10.72 -27.88
N LEU A 52 9.05 -10.98 -26.73
CA LEU A 52 10.48 -10.85 -26.56
C LEU A 52 11.22 -12.19 -26.64
N SER A 53 10.70 -13.15 -27.39
CA SER A 53 11.38 -14.40 -27.75
C SER A 53 12.48 -14.11 -28.78
N VAL A 54 13.56 -13.47 -28.33
CA VAL A 54 14.70 -13.03 -29.15
C VAL A 54 15.91 -13.86 -28.76
N SER A 55 16.46 -14.57 -29.77
CA SER A 55 17.68 -15.37 -29.59
C SER A 55 18.90 -14.46 -29.43
N ALA A 56 19.78 -14.80 -28.49
CA ALA A 56 21.09 -14.18 -28.32
C ALA A 56 22.01 -14.34 -29.54
N MET A 57 21.68 -15.25 -30.47
CA MET A 57 22.38 -15.37 -31.76
C MET A 57 22.03 -14.26 -32.76
N LEU A 58 20.87 -13.58 -32.52
CA LEU A 58 20.37 -12.53 -33.44
C LEU A 58 20.57 -11.13 -32.87
N ALA A 59 20.55 -10.98 -31.55
CA ALA A 59 20.72 -9.69 -30.89
C ALA A 59 21.39 -9.88 -29.51
N ASP A 60 22.35 -9.00 -29.25
CA ASP A 60 23.01 -8.96 -27.96
C ASP A 60 22.07 -8.45 -26.86
N CYS A 61 22.39 -8.74 -25.60
CA CYS A 61 21.73 -8.15 -24.42
C CYS A 61 22.78 -7.58 -23.46
N SER A 62 22.36 -6.67 -22.59
CA SER A 62 23.26 -6.09 -21.58
C SER A 62 23.67 -7.13 -20.52
N PRO A 63 24.83 -6.95 -19.84
CA PRO A 63 25.25 -7.83 -18.75
C PRO A 63 24.21 -7.96 -17.64
N ASP A 64 23.53 -6.86 -17.26
CA ASP A 64 22.47 -6.87 -16.24
C ASP A 64 21.26 -7.70 -16.70
N MET A 65 20.94 -7.65 -17.98
CA MET A 65 19.90 -8.46 -18.60
C MET A 65 20.26 -9.94 -18.57
N GLN A 66 21.50 -10.27 -18.87
CA GLN A 66 22.02 -11.63 -18.80
C GLN A 66 21.95 -12.18 -17.36
N ALA A 67 22.38 -11.37 -16.37
CA ALA A 67 22.28 -11.73 -14.96
C ALA A 67 20.84 -11.97 -14.51
N LEU A 68 19.90 -11.13 -14.97
CA LEU A 68 18.47 -11.31 -14.70
C LEU A 68 17.94 -12.62 -15.31
N ALA A 69 18.35 -12.95 -16.53
CA ALA A 69 17.99 -14.21 -17.19
C ALA A 69 18.55 -15.45 -16.45
N GLU A 70 19.76 -15.35 -15.95
CA GLU A 70 20.43 -16.43 -15.19
C GLU A 70 19.81 -16.66 -13.82
N SER A 71 19.24 -15.63 -13.19
CA SER A 71 18.50 -15.74 -11.94
C SER A 71 17.13 -16.44 -12.08
N SER A 72 16.66 -16.62 -13.32
CA SER A 72 15.36 -17.24 -13.61
C SER A 72 15.36 -18.74 -13.26
N PRO A 73 14.28 -19.27 -12.68
CA PRO A 73 14.11 -20.72 -12.47
C PRO A 73 13.84 -21.50 -13.75
N ASP A 74 13.82 -20.84 -14.92
CA ASP A 74 13.56 -21.49 -16.20
C ASP A 74 14.79 -22.31 -16.68
N THR A 75 14.67 -23.62 -16.63
CA THR A 75 15.70 -24.58 -17.07
C THR A 75 15.40 -25.21 -18.43
N ASN A 76 14.42 -24.66 -19.18
CA ASN A 76 14.03 -25.20 -20.47
C ASN A 76 15.15 -25.00 -21.50
N VAL A 77 15.69 -26.11 -22.01
CA VAL A 77 16.81 -26.12 -22.96
C VAL A 77 16.51 -25.36 -24.27
N HIS A 78 15.26 -25.31 -24.69
CA HIS A 78 14.82 -24.56 -25.88
C HIS A 78 14.76 -23.04 -25.70
N ARG A 79 15.00 -22.55 -24.49
CA ARG A 79 15.01 -21.12 -24.18
C ARG A 79 16.35 -20.63 -23.64
N MET A 80 17.37 -21.48 -23.67
CA MET A 80 18.69 -21.14 -23.12
C MET A 80 19.34 -19.97 -23.86
N ASP A 81 19.02 -19.78 -25.14
CA ASP A 81 19.48 -18.68 -25.97
C ASP A 81 18.50 -17.50 -26.06
N GLU A 82 17.42 -17.51 -25.31
CA GLU A 82 16.40 -16.45 -25.26
C GLU A 82 16.45 -15.68 -23.91
N PRO A 83 17.42 -14.79 -23.66
CA PRO A 83 17.63 -14.17 -22.34
C PRO A 83 16.42 -13.36 -21.88
N TYR A 84 15.78 -12.60 -22.74
CA TYR A 84 14.59 -11.81 -22.37
C TYR A 84 13.41 -12.69 -21.94
N ARG A 85 13.15 -13.77 -22.68
CA ARG A 85 12.07 -14.68 -22.35
C ARG A 85 12.33 -15.44 -21.05
N ARG A 86 13.58 -15.86 -20.81
CA ARG A 86 13.98 -16.50 -19.55
C ARG A 86 13.80 -15.57 -18.37
N ALA A 87 14.27 -14.33 -18.46
CA ALA A 87 14.07 -13.34 -17.42
C ALA A 87 12.58 -13.11 -17.13
N LEU A 88 11.75 -12.94 -18.17
CA LEU A 88 10.31 -12.75 -18.01
C LEU A 88 9.61 -13.98 -17.41
N THR A 89 10.12 -15.19 -17.61
CA THR A 89 9.67 -16.39 -16.91
C THR A 89 9.98 -16.28 -15.40
N GLY A 90 11.15 -15.76 -15.03
CA GLY A 90 11.52 -15.50 -13.63
C GLY A 90 10.66 -14.39 -13.01
N VAL A 91 10.46 -13.28 -13.73
CA VAL A 91 9.55 -12.20 -13.33
C VAL A 91 8.13 -12.71 -13.09
N TYR A 92 7.62 -13.55 -13.99
CA TYR A 92 6.29 -14.17 -13.83
C TYR A 92 6.23 -15.06 -12.58
N ALA A 93 7.26 -15.87 -12.33
CA ALA A 93 7.33 -16.72 -11.15
C ALA A 93 7.31 -15.91 -9.85
N ARG A 94 8.08 -14.82 -9.78
CA ARG A 94 8.08 -13.88 -8.63
C ARG A 94 6.72 -13.19 -8.44
N LEU A 95 6.09 -12.71 -9.53
CA LEU A 95 4.74 -12.11 -9.47
C LEU A 95 3.69 -13.12 -9.00
N ALA A 96 3.76 -14.37 -9.43
CA ALA A 96 2.85 -15.42 -8.99
C ALA A 96 2.99 -15.70 -7.48
N ALA A 97 4.24 -15.73 -6.99
CA ALA A 97 4.51 -15.82 -5.54
C ALA A 97 4.00 -14.59 -4.79
N THR A 98 4.16 -13.38 -5.35
CA THR A 98 3.65 -12.12 -4.76
C THR A 98 2.11 -12.13 -4.69
N LEU A 99 1.44 -12.59 -5.75
CA LEU A 99 -0.02 -12.72 -5.76
C LEU A 99 -0.49 -13.66 -4.64
N GLN A 100 0.16 -14.83 -4.52
CA GLN A 100 -0.19 -15.80 -3.48
C GLN A 100 0.05 -15.24 -2.07
N GLU A 101 1.17 -14.57 -1.83
CA GLU A 101 1.50 -14.00 -0.53
C GLU A 101 0.53 -12.88 -0.13
N LEU A 102 0.28 -11.92 -1.04
CA LEU A 102 -0.53 -10.74 -0.73
C LEU A 102 -2.04 -11.02 -0.72
N THR A 103 -2.51 -11.97 -1.51
CA THR A 103 -3.96 -12.17 -1.73
C THR A 103 -4.46 -13.56 -1.34
N GLY A 104 -3.58 -14.54 -1.16
CA GLY A 104 -3.92 -15.93 -0.94
C GLY A 104 -4.44 -16.65 -2.20
N THR A 105 -4.34 -16.03 -3.39
CA THR A 105 -4.86 -16.59 -4.64
C THR A 105 -3.73 -17.01 -5.58
N GLU A 106 -3.97 -18.05 -6.37
CA GLU A 106 -3.01 -18.55 -7.35
C GLU A 106 -3.11 -17.81 -8.69
N ALA A 107 -1.99 -17.78 -9.42
CA ALA A 107 -1.96 -17.28 -10.77
C ALA A 107 -2.77 -18.18 -11.71
N ALA A 108 -3.49 -17.57 -12.69
CA ALA A 108 -4.34 -18.31 -13.63
C ALA A 108 -3.53 -19.25 -14.55
N ARG A 109 -2.26 -18.94 -14.80
CA ARG A 109 -1.34 -19.79 -15.56
C ARG A 109 -0.29 -20.37 -14.62
N HIS A 110 0.06 -21.62 -14.82
CA HIS A 110 1.10 -22.27 -14.03
C HIS A 110 2.43 -21.52 -14.17
N ALA A 111 3.01 -21.14 -13.03
CA ALA A 111 4.32 -20.52 -12.94
C ALA A 111 5.40 -21.58 -12.74
N VAL A 112 6.57 -21.36 -13.34
CA VAL A 112 7.75 -22.21 -13.09
C VAL A 112 8.29 -21.86 -11.72
N ALA A 113 8.18 -22.79 -10.78
CA ALA A 113 8.69 -22.68 -9.40
C ALA A 113 8.43 -21.29 -8.77
N PRO A 114 7.17 -20.90 -8.47
CA PRO A 114 6.85 -19.61 -7.85
C PRO A 114 7.63 -19.46 -6.53
N GLN A 115 8.49 -18.46 -6.46
CA GLN A 115 9.36 -18.21 -5.29
C GLN A 115 9.83 -16.75 -5.29
N ASN A 116 10.42 -16.33 -4.17
CA ASN A 116 11.02 -15.01 -4.01
C ASN A 116 10.04 -13.87 -4.38
N PRO A 117 8.91 -13.72 -3.69
CA PRO A 117 7.94 -12.69 -3.98
C PRO A 117 8.59 -11.30 -3.95
N TYR A 118 8.08 -10.38 -4.74
CA TYR A 118 8.53 -9.00 -4.72
C TYR A 118 8.14 -8.33 -3.40
N ARG A 119 9.09 -7.69 -2.74
CA ARG A 119 8.85 -6.94 -1.50
C ARG A 119 7.97 -5.70 -1.72
N ASN A 120 8.02 -5.12 -2.92
CA ASN A 120 7.25 -3.95 -3.32
C ASN A 120 7.21 -3.81 -4.84
N ALA A 121 6.35 -2.92 -5.32
CA ALA A 121 6.19 -2.66 -6.75
C ALA A 121 7.44 -2.03 -7.39
N GLN A 122 8.26 -1.32 -6.62
CA GLN A 122 9.50 -0.70 -7.10
C GLN A 122 10.55 -1.75 -7.46
N GLU A 123 10.64 -2.85 -6.71
CA GLU A 123 11.52 -3.98 -7.05
C GLU A 123 11.10 -4.64 -8.36
N PHE A 124 9.80 -4.87 -8.56
CA PHE A 124 9.26 -5.35 -9.83
C PHE A 124 9.56 -4.38 -10.98
N ALA A 125 9.32 -3.08 -10.79
CA ALA A 125 9.61 -2.07 -11.79
C ALA A 125 11.12 -2.00 -12.14
N ALA A 126 12.01 -2.26 -11.18
CA ALA A 126 13.45 -2.26 -11.42
C ALA A 126 13.86 -3.36 -12.43
N GLU A 127 13.33 -4.58 -12.28
CA GLU A 127 13.59 -5.66 -13.24
C GLU A 127 13.03 -5.33 -14.64
N LEU A 128 11.84 -4.75 -14.72
CA LEU A 128 11.29 -4.30 -16.00
C LEU A 128 12.16 -3.20 -16.65
N ARG A 129 12.73 -2.29 -15.85
CA ARG A 129 13.66 -1.25 -16.36
C ARG A 129 14.99 -1.83 -16.83
N THR A 130 15.47 -2.92 -16.22
CA THR A 130 16.63 -3.66 -16.75
C THR A 130 16.35 -4.18 -18.15
N ILE A 131 15.18 -4.79 -18.37
CA ILE A 131 14.73 -5.25 -19.69
C ILE A 131 14.62 -4.08 -20.67
N GLU A 132 13.97 -2.98 -20.25
CA GLU A 132 13.81 -1.76 -21.07
C GLU A 132 15.16 -1.18 -21.51
N THR A 133 16.09 -1.05 -20.58
CA THR A 133 17.42 -0.47 -20.83
C THR A 133 18.19 -1.35 -21.79
N SER A 134 18.20 -2.66 -21.59
CA SER A 134 18.89 -3.60 -22.49
C SER A 134 18.32 -3.54 -23.91
N LEU A 135 16.99 -3.55 -24.08
CA LEU A 135 16.36 -3.43 -25.40
C LEU A 135 16.73 -2.10 -26.09
N LYS A 136 16.70 -0.98 -25.38
CA LYS A 136 17.04 0.33 -25.94
C LYS A 136 18.50 0.41 -26.40
N THR A 137 19.41 -0.16 -25.62
CA THR A 137 20.86 -0.17 -25.95
C THR A 137 21.18 -1.07 -27.13
N ASN A 138 20.44 -2.16 -27.33
CA ASN A 138 20.69 -3.18 -28.37
C ASN A 138 19.65 -3.09 -29.50
N HIS A 139 19.30 -1.89 -29.93
CA HIS A 139 18.44 -1.59 -31.09
C HIS A 139 16.96 -2.08 -30.97
N GLY A 140 16.53 -2.57 -29.83
CA GLY A 140 15.17 -3.06 -29.59
C GLY A 140 14.15 -1.99 -29.15
N SER A 141 14.40 -0.70 -29.31
CA SER A 141 13.55 0.39 -28.85
C SER A 141 12.09 0.31 -29.33
N ALA A 142 11.85 -0.23 -30.51
CA ALA A 142 10.51 -0.41 -31.06
C ALA A 142 9.68 -1.43 -30.23
N LEU A 143 10.33 -2.44 -29.67
CA LEU A 143 9.68 -3.47 -28.85
C LEU A 143 9.26 -2.95 -27.48
N VAL A 144 9.93 -1.88 -26.98
CA VAL A 144 9.63 -1.29 -25.68
C VAL A 144 8.28 -0.56 -25.68
N ALA A 145 7.96 0.14 -26.76
CA ALA A 145 6.85 1.09 -26.81
C ALA A 145 5.47 0.42 -26.71
N GLN A 146 5.33 -0.81 -27.19
CA GLN A 146 4.04 -1.45 -27.36
C GLN A 146 3.44 -1.97 -26.05
N ARG A 147 4.23 -2.65 -25.21
CA ARG A 147 3.74 -3.30 -23.99
C ARG A 147 4.58 -2.96 -22.76
N LEU A 148 5.90 -3.02 -22.86
CA LEU A 148 6.77 -2.84 -21.69
C LEU A 148 6.64 -1.44 -21.09
N GLN A 149 6.61 -0.38 -21.90
CA GLN A 149 6.46 0.98 -21.40
C GLN A 149 5.06 1.25 -20.79
N PRO A 150 3.93 0.82 -21.40
CA PRO A 150 2.62 0.84 -20.74
C PRO A 150 2.60 0.07 -19.42
N LEU A 151 3.23 -1.12 -19.34
CA LEU A 151 3.31 -1.89 -18.10
C LEU A 151 4.10 -1.15 -17.03
N LEU A 152 5.26 -0.59 -17.33
CA LEU A 152 6.03 0.24 -16.40
C LEU A 152 5.21 1.41 -15.87
N ARG A 153 4.47 2.10 -16.74
CA ARG A 153 3.56 3.19 -16.31
C ARG A 153 2.45 2.67 -15.40
N ALA A 154 1.88 1.51 -15.71
CA ALA A 154 0.85 0.91 -14.87
C ALA A 154 1.40 0.59 -13.47
N VAL A 155 2.61 0.04 -13.37
CA VAL A 155 3.26 -0.23 -12.09
C VAL A 155 3.55 1.07 -11.32
N ASP A 156 4.02 2.12 -11.99
CA ASP A 156 4.30 3.42 -11.36
C ASP A 156 3.01 4.12 -10.84
N VAL A 157 1.86 3.90 -11.50
CA VAL A 157 0.57 4.52 -11.12
C VAL A 157 -0.16 3.70 -10.06
N PHE A 158 -0.25 2.39 -10.26
CA PHE A 158 -1.16 1.52 -9.51
C PHE A 158 -0.45 0.66 -8.45
N GLY A 159 0.89 0.58 -8.49
CA GLY A 159 1.67 -0.26 -7.56
C GLY A 159 1.12 -1.68 -7.48
N PHE A 160 1.10 -2.27 -6.27
CA PHE A 160 0.40 -3.51 -6.00
C PHE A 160 -1.00 -3.27 -5.38
N HIS A 161 -1.37 -2.02 -5.10
CA HIS A 161 -2.60 -1.64 -4.39
C HIS A 161 -3.74 -1.17 -5.31
N LEU A 162 -3.50 -0.97 -6.61
CA LEU A 162 -4.41 -0.48 -7.65
C LEU A 162 -4.87 0.97 -7.40
N ALA A 163 -5.57 1.24 -6.30
CA ALA A 163 -6.04 2.58 -5.91
C ALA A 163 -5.85 2.80 -4.41
N THR A 164 -5.49 4.02 -4.03
CA THR A 164 -5.39 4.42 -2.62
C THR A 164 -6.76 4.34 -1.97
N VAL A 165 -6.84 3.68 -0.81
CA VAL A 165 -8.04 3.72 0.05
C VAL A 165 -7.90 4.88 1.03
N ASP A 166 -8.87 5.80 1.02
CA ASP A 166 -8.96 6.82 2.05
C ASP A 166 -9.81 6.29 3.21
N LEU A 167 -9.27 6.35 4.42
CA LEU A 167 -10.04 6.07 5.62
C LEU A 167 -10.90 7.28 5.96
N ARG A 168 -12.13 7.05 6.46
CA ARG A 168 -13.03 8.11 6.86
C ARG A 168 -13.82 7.72 8.11
N GLN A 169 -13.97 8.67 9.04
CA GLN A 169 -14.82 8.56 10.22
C GLN A 169 -15.20 9.96 10.76
N SER A 170 -16.25 10.04 11.54
CA SER A 170 -16.71 11.25 12.21
C SER A 170 -15.87 11.56 13.45
N SER A 171 -15.64 12.87 13.74
CA SER A 171 -14.81 13.33 14.86
C SER A 171 -15.36 12.88 16.24
N ASP A 172 -16.68 12.87 16.43
CA ASP A 172 -17.30 12.40 17.67
C ASP A 172 -16.92 10.96 18.02
N LYS A 173 -16.72 10.12 16.99
CA LYS A 173 -16.30 8.73 17.19
C LYS A 173 -14.85 8.60 17.67
N HIS A 174 -13.99 9.53 17.27
CA HIS A 174 -12.61 9.57 17.77
C HIS A 174 -12.57 10.09 19.20
N GLU A 175 -13.35 11.12 19.51
CA GLU A 175 -13.47 11.65 20.87
C GLU A 175 -13.94 10.58 21.86
N GLU A 176 -14.98 9.78 21.50
CA GLU A 176 -15.47 8.66 22.31
C GLU A 176 -14.32 7.66 22.63
N VAL A 177 -13.52 7.28 21.64
CA VAL A 177 -12.40 6.34 21.80
C VAL A 177 -11.30 6.93 22.67
N VAL A 178 -10.91 8.17 22.43
CA VAL A 178 -9.86 8.86 23.19
C VAL A 178 -10.28 9.03 24.64
N ALA A 179 -11.54 9.40 24.90
CA ALA A 179 -12.08 9.53 26.25
C ALA A 179 -11.99 8.20 27.02
N GLU A 180 -12.35 7.08 26.40
CA GLU A 180 -12.24 5.76 27.04
C GLU A 180 -10.79 5.36 27.31
N LEU A 181 -9.87 5.60 26.36
CA LEU A 181 -8.44 5.33 26.55
C LEU A 181 -7.87 6.12 27.72
N LEU A 182 -8.17 7.42 27.81
CA LEU A 182 -7.68 8.30 28.87
C LEU A 182 -8.23 7.94 30.24
N ALA A 183 -9.53 7.64 30.32
CA ALA A 183 -10.17 7.21 31.57
C ALA A 183 -9.59 5.87 32.05
N THR A 184 -9.41 4.91 31.15
CA THR A 184 -8.83 3.59 31.44
C THR A 184 -7.38 3.69 31.91
N ALA A 185 -6.61 4.58 31.30
CA ALA A 185 -5.21 4.83 31.67
C ALA A 185 -5.07 5.66 32.97
N GLY A 186 -6.19 6.14 33.57
CA GLY A 186 -6.16 6.97 34.76
C GLY A 186 -5.57 8.37 34.57
N ILE A 187 -5.58 8.87 33.31
CA ILE A 187 -5.02 10.18 32.95
C ILE A 187 -6.06 11.28 33.05
N GLU A 188 -7.23 11.09 32.44
CA GLU A 188 -8.36 12.02 32.46
C GLU A 188 -9.67 11.25 32.38
N SER A 189 -10.50 11.40 33.40
CA SER A 189 -11.77 10.65 33.53
C SER A 189 -12.96 11.32 32.84
N ASN A 190 -12.83 12.58 32.45
CA ASN A 190 -13.92 13.38 31.88
C ASN A 190 -13.46 14.23 30.70
N TYR A 191 -12.76 13.58 29.76
CA TYR A 191 -12.14 14.22 28.58
C TYR A 191 -13.13 15.05 27.77
N SER A 192 -14.35 14.55 27.55
CA SER A 192 -15.36 15.23 26.73
C SER A 192 -15.84 16.54 27.33
N ALA A 193 -15.70 16.73 28.66
CA ALA A 193 -16.07 17.98 29.33
C ALA A 193 -14.95 19.05 29.34
N LEU A 194 -13.75 18.71 28.87
CA LEU A 194 -12.65 19.68 28.80
C LEU A 194 -12.94 20.72 27.70
N ASP A 195 -12.51 21.95 27.94
CA ASP A 195 -12.47 22.96 26.88
C ASP A 195 -11.38 22.65 25.84
N GLU A 196 -11.46 23.30 24.68
CA GLU A 196 -10.56 23.04 23.55
C GLU A 196 -9.08 23.26 23.90
N LEU A 197 -8.77 24.27 24.72
CA LEU A 197 -7.39 24.54 25.13
C LEU A 197 -6.84 23.41 26.00
N ALA A 198 -7.63 22.93 26.95
CA ALA A 198 -7.28 21.81 27.81
C ALA A 198 -7.11 20.50 27.01
N LYS A 199 -8.04 20.20 26.08
CA LYS A 199 -7.93 19.05 25.16
C LYS A 199 -6.62 19.12 24.37
N ARG A 200 -6.32 20.23 23.73
CA ARG A 200 -5.09 20.43 22.93
C ARG A 200 -3.83 20.23 23.75
N ASN A 201 -3.75 20.85 24.93
CA ASN A 201 -2.57 20.74 25.80
C ASN A 201 -2.35 19.29 26.24
N LEU A 202 -3.39 18.58 26.62
CA LEU A 202 -3.34 17.18 27.00
C LEU A 202 -2.87 16.30 25.82
N LEU A 203 -3.52 16.43 24.67
CA LEU A 203 -3.21 15.63 23.50
C LEU A 203 -1.77 15.88 22.98
N MET A 204 -1.32 17.13 22.94
CA MET A 204 0.06 17.48 22.58
C MET A 204 1.08 16.86 23.52
N GLY A 205 0.81 16.87 24.84
CA GLY A 205 1.64 16.19 25.83
C GLY A 205 1.74 14.70 25.57
N LEU A 206 0.59 14.04 25.29
CA LEU A 206 0.51 12.60 25.02
C LEU A 206 1.15 12.22 23.67
N LEU A 207 1.06 13.06 22.66
CA LEU A 207 1.73 12.83 21.38
C LEU A 207 3.25 12.91 21.49
N GLY A 208 3.77 13.72 22.43
CA GLY A 208 5.19 13.79 22.76
C GLY A 208 5.69 12.65 23.65
N ASP A 209 4.81 11.91 24.31
CA ASP A 209 5.15 10.75 25.16
C ASP A 209 5.33 9.49 24.31
N ALA A 210 6.38 8.73 24.52
CA ALA A 210 6.62 7.49 23.78
C ALA A 210 5.71 6.32 24.22
N ARG A 211 5.04 6.44 25.36
CA ARG A 211 4.18 5.38 25.92
C ARG A 211 2.85 5.29 25.20
N ALA A 212 2.35 4.06 25.04
CA ALA A 212 0.97 3.82 24.62
C ALA A 212 -0.02 4.07 25.80
N LEU A 213 -1.25 4.45 25.46
CA LEU A 213 -2.34 4.61 26.43
C LEU A 213 -3.10 3.31 26.67
N THR A 214 -3.06 2.40 25.70
CA THR A 214 -3.74 1.10 25.79
C THR A 214 -3.21 0.29 26.96
N VAL A 215 -4.12 -0.10 27.88
CA VAL A 215 -3.82 -0.90 29.06
C VAL A 215 -4.05 -2.38 28.74
N HIS A 216 -3.02 -3.18 28.95
CA HIS A 216 -3.10 -4.61 28.66
C HIS A 216 -4.03 -5.32 29.67
N GLY A 217 -4.87 -6.23 29.18
CA GLY A 217 -5.79 -7.03 30.03
C GLY A 217 -7.08 -6.33 30.42
N VAL A 218 -7.33 -5.11 29.95
CA VAL A 218 -8.60 -4.40 30.13
C VAL A 218 -9.50 -4.64 28.92
N HIS A 219 -10.80 -4.80 29.17
CA HIS A 219 -11.82 -4.87 28.13
C HIS A 219 -12.33 -3.47 27.81
N TYR A 220 -12.03 -3.00 26.62
CA TYR A 220 -12.58 -1.77 26.06
C TYR A 220 -13.96 -2.00 25.45
N SER A 221 -14.74 -0.95 25.26
CA SER A 221 -16.01 -1.01 24.54
C SER A 221 -15.84 -1.60 23.14
N GLU A 222 -16.90 -2.17 22.59
CA GLU A 222 -16.91 -2.71 21.22
C GLU A 222 -16.53 -1.64 20.20
N HIS A 223 -16.98 -0.39 20.41
CA HIS A 223 -16.65 0.74 19.58
C HIS A 223 -15.14 1.01 19.57
N THR A 224 -14.52 1.17 20.74
CA THR A 224 -13.07 1.40 20.86
C THR A 224 -12.25 0.28 20.27
N GLN A 225 -12.64 -0.98 20.50
CA GLN A 225 -11.95 -2.13 19.90
C GLN A 225 -12.01 -2.10 18.36
N LYS A 226 -13.17 -1.80 17.78
CA LYS A 226 -13.34 -1.71 16.32
C LYS A 226 -12.51 -0.58 15.72
N GLU A 227 -12.52 0.61 16.32
CA GLU A 227 -11.75 1.74 15.82
C GLU A 227 -10.25 1.48 15.89
N LEU A 228 -9.73 1.01 17.02
CA LEU A 228 -8.30 0.63 17.12
C LEU A 228 -7.91 -0.48 16.15
N ALA A 229 -8.78 -1.46 15.92
CA ALA A 229 -8.53 -2.53 14.96
C ALA A 229 -8.38 -2.02 13.53
N ILE A 230 -9.11 -0.98 13.13
CA ILE A 230 -8.97 -0.36 11.80
C ILE A 230 -7.63 0.36 11.66
N PHE A 231 -7.20 1.12 12.67
CA PHE A 231 -5.87 1.74 12.63
C PHE A 231 -4.75 0.69 12.59
N ALA A 232 -4.89 -0.39 13.37
CA ALA A 232 -3.93 -1.50 13.35
C ALA A 232 -3.91 -2.21 12.00
N MET A 233 -5.07 -2.46 11.39
CA MET A 233 -5.18 -3.04 10.05
C MET A 233 -4.58 -2.11 8.99
N ALA A 234 -4.82 -0.81 9.08
CA ALA A 234 -4.22 0.17 8.17
C ALA A 234 -2.69 0.12 8.20
N LYS A 235 -2.09 -0.07 9.39
CA LYS A 235 -0.64 -0.27 9.52
C LYS A 235 -0.19 -1.53 8.78
N VAL A 236 -0.82 -2.67 9.04
CA VAL A 236 -0.49 -3.96 8.38
C VAL A 236 -0.63 -3.84 6.87
N MET A 237 -1.70 -3.22 6.38
CA MET A 237 -1.93 -3.05 4.95
C MET A 237 -0.88 -2.13 4.30
N ARG A 238 -0.47 -1.07 4.97
CA ARG A 238 0.61 -0.19 4.47
C ARG A 238 1.97 -0.90 4.45
N GLU A 239 2.23 -1.76 5.40
CA GLU A 239 3.45 -2.58 5.43
C GLU A 239 3.45 -3.63 4.30
N SER A 240 2.30 -4.24 3.99
CA SER A 240 2.17 -5.29 2.97
C SER A 240 2.09 -4.73 1.54
N PHE A 241 1.28 -3.69 1.31
CA PHE A 241 1.00 -3.17 -0.04
C PHE A 241 1.74 -1.87 -0.38
N GLY A 242 2.48 -1.32 0.57
CA GLY A 242 3.19 -0.06 0.45
C GLY A 242 2.40 1.14 1.02
N ALA A 243 3.14 2.22 1.30
CA ALA A 243 2.57 3.42 1.94
C ALA A 243 1.45 4.09 1.12
N ASP A 244 1.46 3.88 -0.19
CA ASP A 244 0.46 4.46 -1.10
C ASP A 244 -0.89 3.71 -1.07
N ALA A 245 -0.97 2.54 -0.46
CA ALA A 245 -2.23 1.78 -0.33
C ALA A 245 -3.26 2.53 0.53
N ILE A 246 -2.80 3.21 1.59
CA ILE A 246 -3.63 4.08 2.44
C ILE A 246 -2.83 5.36 2.70
N ARG A 247 -3.28 6.48 2.14
CA ARG A 247 -2.55 7.76 2.20
C ARG A 247 -3.24 8.82 3.04
N HIS A 248 -4.56 8.80 3.08
CA HIS A 248 -5.35 9.85 3.69
C HIS A 248 -6.28 9.25 4.74
N TYR A 249 -6.52 10.06 5.76
CA TYR A 249 -7.57 9.87 6.74
C TYR A 249 -8.46 11.10 6.72
N ILE A 250 -9.74 10.91 6.42
CA ILE A 250 -10.74 11.98 6.33
C ILE A 250 -11.50 12.00 7.64
N ILE A 251 -11.59 13.17 8.24
CA ILE A 251 -12.37 13.39 9.46
C ILE A 251 -13.60 14.20 9.08
N SER A 252 -14.79 13.60 9.23
CA SER A 252 -16.06 14.29 9.05
C SER A 252 -16.40 15.07 10.31
N HIS A 253 -17.16 16.15 10.18
CA HIS A 253 -17.59 17.02 11.27
C HIS A 253 -16.42 17.62 12.09
N THR A 254 -15.30 17.87 11.45
CA THR A 254 -14.15 18.53 12.09
C THR A 254 -14.51 19.98 12.40
N GLU A 255 -14.48 20.35 13.68
CA GLU A 255 -14.78 21.70 14.16
C GLU A 255 -13.57 22.35 14.83
N THR A 256 -12.74 21.52 15.50
CA THR A 256 -11.66 21.98 16.37
C THR A 256 -10.32 21.33 16.03
N VAL A 257 -9.24 21.84 16.61
CA VAL A 257 -7.89 21.27 16.43
C VAL A 257 -7.74 19.95 17.16
N SER A 258 -8.44 19.77 18.29
CA SER A 258 -8.43 18.51 19.04
C SER A 258 -8.88 17.33 18.18
N ASP A 259 -9.85 17.50 17.26
CA ASP A 259 -10.32 16.44 16.36
C ASP A 259 -9.19 15.85 15.50
N LEU A 260 -8.24 16.70 15.08
CA LEU A 260 -7.05 16.27 14.34
C LEU A 260 -6.04 15.55 15.25
N LEU A 261 -5.84 16.09 16.46
CA LEU A 261 -4.88 15.52 17.41
C LEU A 261 -5.33 14.17 17.95
N GLU A 262 -6.63 13.96 18.09
CA GLU A 262 -7.23 12.68 18.47
C GLU A 262 -6.90 11.58 17.45
N VAL A 263 -7.08 11.84 16.18
CA VAL A 263 -6.72 10.89 15.13
C VAL A 263 -5.21 10.61 15.12
N LEU A 264 -4.36 11.62 15.32
CA LEU A 264 -2.91 11.43 15.46
C LEU A 264 -2.57 10.54 16.67
N LEU A 265 -3.27 10.73 17.79
CA LEU A 265 -3.09 9.93 18.98
C LEU A 265 -3.46 8.46 18.73
N LEU A 266 -4.60 8.20 18.07
CA LEU A 266 -5.02 6.84 17.70
C LEU A 266 -4.04 6.18 16.72
N GLN A 267 -3.48 6.92 15.78
CA GLN A 267 -2.41 6.42 14.91
C GLN A 267 -1.14 6.05 15.69
N LYS A 268 -0.78 6.88 16.68
CA LYS A 268 0.35 6.60 17.57
C LYS A 268 0.13 5.32 18.38
N GLU A 269 -1.08 5.12 18.93
CA GLU A 269 -1.42 3.94 19.74
C GLU A 269 -1.11 2.61 19.03
N VAL A 270 -1.40 2.53 17.75
CA VAL A 270 -1.13 1.31 16.96
C VAL A 270 0.27 1.31 16.30
N GLY A 271 1.06 2.36 16.52
CA GLY A 271 2.39 2.51 15.90
C GLY A 271 2.34 2.76 14.39
N LEU A 272 1.23 3.27 13.86
CA LEU A 272 1.10 3.75 12.50
C LEU A 272 1.82 5.10 12.32
N LEU A 273 1.77 5.95 13.34
CA LEU A 273 2.54 7.18 13.44
C LEU A 273 3.91 6.88 14.06
N ARG A 274 4.95 6.87 13.24
CA ARG A 274 6.35 6.79 13.69
C ARG A 274 7.02 8.14 13.46
N GLY A 275 6.86 9.05 14.42
CA GLY A 275 7.16 10.45 14.21
C GLY A 275 6.07 11.12 13.34
N ILE A 276 5.93 12.41 13.45
CA ILE A 276 4.84 13.20 12.82
C ILE A 276 4.77 13.07 11.29
N LEU A 277 5.79 12.47 10.64
CA LEU A 277 5.95 12.50 9.18
C LEU A 277 5.53 11.23 8.42
N ASN A 278 5.24 10.12 9.08
CA ASN A 278 5.08 8.81 8.41
C ASN A 278 3.67 8.20 8.50
N GLY A 279 2.71 8.84 9.16
CA GLY A 279 1.31 8.40 9.19
C GLY A 279 0.53 8.74 7.92
N PRO A 280 -0.72 8.23 7.75
CA PRO A 280 -1.64 8.70 6.72
C PRO A 280 -1.82 10.21 6.83
N ARG A 281 -1.94 10.89 5.68
CA ARG A 281 -2.23 12.33 5.69
C ARG A 281 -3.63 12.56 6.23
N LEU A 282 -3.78 13.52 7.14
CA LEU A 282 -5.08 13.96 7.60
C LEU A 282 -5.69 14.90 6.56
N ALA A 283 -6.97 14.71 6.27
CA ALA A 283 -7.77 15.64 5.47
C ALA A 283 -9.08 15.91 6.21
N THR A 284 -9.45 17.17 6.30
CA THR A 284 -10.73 17.58 6.88
C THR A 284 -11.82 17.56 5.83
N GLY A 285 -12.98 16.99 6.16
CA GLY A 285 -14.08 16.73 5.23
C GLY A 285 -14.92 17.94 4.81
N ASN A 286 -14.54 19.16 5.20
CA ASN A 286 -15.16 20.36 4.67
C ASN A 286 -14.45 20.75 3.36
N ALA A 287 -15.19 20.81 2.28
CA ALA A 287 -14.82 20.86 0.87
C ALA A 287 -13.93 22.04 0.41
N SER A 288 -13.09 22.62 1.25
CA SER A 288 -12.26 23.77 0.88
C SER A 288 -10.85 23.81 1.48
N THR A 289 -10.38 22.77 2.15
CA THR A 289 -9.04 22.82 2.74
C THR A 289 -8.05 22.00 1.95
N GLN A 290 -7.14 22.69 1.28
CA GLN A 290 -5.89 22.14 0.76
C GLN A 290 -5.17 21.38 1.86
N GLY A 291 -4.80 20.13 1.55
CA GLY A 291 -4.04 19.31 2.49
C GLY A 291 -2.84 20.07 3.03
N LEU A 292 -2.65 20.03 4.35
CA LEU A 292 -1.45 20.56 5.00
C LEU A 292 -0.23 19.89 4.35
N ARG A 293 0.40 20.60 3.43
CA ARG A 293 1.75 20.27 2.97
C ARG A 293 2.67 20.72 4.09
N ASN A 294 3.31 19.80 4.76
CA ASN A 294 4.53 20.13 5.46
C ASN A 294 5.65 20.34 4.42
N PRO A 295 6.55 21.33 4.65
CA PRO A 295 7.64 21.66 3.75
C PRO A 295 8.64 20.53 3.56
#